data_d2ef36478727bed0b3c006e89d10836f
#
_entry.id   d2ef36478727bed0b3c006e89d10836f
#
_cell.length_a   1.000
_cell.length_b   1.000
_cell.length_c   1.000
_cell.angle_alpha   90.00
_cell.angle_beta   90.00
_cell.angle_gamma   90.00
#
_symmetry.space_group_name_H-M   'P 1'
#
loop_
_entity.id
_entity.type
_entity.pdbx_description
1 polymer ?
#
loop_
_entity_poly.entity_id
_entity_poly.type
_entity_poly.pdbx_seq_one_letter_code
_entity_poly.pdbx_strand_id
1 'polypeptide(L)'
;MMNRKEFYEYVKDNVKEYLPESYKDAEIKLQEVVKNNGLKLTGITIPKGNQRTVPTVYLDSLYQKYVNGKDADSCVGDVADMRIEAQDKAEFIDMGVPDIFDYEKMKDKLQVRICDREWNEERLADKVVTEHGDFDAYYAVNLKENENGIGSIPVTISLMNEWGVSAEQIQTDAMAADQNRGVVLMDMNEMVKSMIFGGEPENLLHEKLDIEAIENPMFCLTNTQKMNGASLLLQEDIRKQIGECLGS
;
A
#
# COMPACT_ATOMS: atom_id res chain seq x y z
N MET A 1 35.15 -1.31 -6.54
CA MET A 1 33.72 -1.53 -6.28
C MET A 1 33.27 -0.41 -5.36
N MET A 2 32.25 0.36 -5.75
CA MET A 2 31.69 1.44 -4.95
C MET A 2 30.96 0.86 -3.73
N ASN A 3 31.06 1.54 -2.58
CA ASN A 3 30.17 1.26 -1.46
C ASN A 3 28.73 1.73 -1.77
N ARG A 4 27.76 1.39 -0.89
CA ARG A 4 26.35 1.68 -1.13
C ARG A 4 26.07 3.17 -1.37
N LYS A 5 26.65 4.06 -0.55
CA LYS A 5 26.45 5.51 -0.67
C LYS A 5 27.08 6.05 -1.96
N GLU A 6 28.29 5.62 -2.27
CA GLU A 6 28.98 6.01 -3.52
C GLU A 6 28.18 5.56 -4.75
N PHE A 7 27.61 4.34 -4.74
CA PHE A 7 26.80 3.84 -5.83
C PHE A 7 25.50 4.67 -6.00
N TYR A 8 24.83 5.04 -4.92
CA TYR A 8 23.61 5.86 -4.99
C TYR A 8 23.87 7.27 -5.53
N GLU A 9 24.96 7.91 -5.10
CA GLU A 9 25.35 9.20 -5.68
C GLU A 9 25.76 9.04 -7.14
N TYR A 10 26.49 7.98 -7.49
CA TYR A 10 26.83 7.70 -8.88
C TYR A 10 25.58 7.57 -9.77
N VAL A 11 24.58 6.82 -9.34
CA VAL A 11 23.32 6.70 -10.08
C VAL A 11 22.63 8.06 -10.22
N LYS A 12 22.54 8.84 -9.13
CA LYS A 12 21.92 10.16 -9.14
C LYS A 12 22.60 11.12 -10.12
N ASP A 13 23.93 11.11 -10.14
CA ASP A 13 24.70 12.04 -10.97
C ASP A 13 24.67 11.69 -12.47
N ASN A 14 24.48 10.41 -12.81
CA ASN A 14 24.56 9.95 -14.20
C ASN A 14 23.20 9.61 -14.83
N VAL A 15 22.11 9.42 -14.07
CA VAL A 15 20.83 8.95 -14.61
C VAL A 15 20.21 9.89 -15.63
N LYS A 16 20.50 11.19 -15.58
CA LYS A 16 19.99 12.15 -16.57
C LYS A 16 20.42 11.85 -18.00
N GLU A 17 21.59 11.28 -18.20
CA GLU A 17 22.13 10.95 -19.51
C GLU A 17 21.33 9.83 -20.22
N TYR A 18 20.60 9.03 -19.44
CA TYR A 18 19.78 7.91 -19.92
C TYR A 18 18.29 8.26 -20.05
N LEU A 19 17.90 9.48 -19.67
CA LEU A 19 16.51 9.93 -19.69
C LEU A 19 16.21 10.79 -20.91
N PRO A 20 14.95 10.79 -21.40
CA PRO A 20 14.51 11.69 -22.46
C PRO A 20 14.69 13.16 -22.10
N GLU A 21 14.81 14.02 -23.14
CA GLU A 21 14.97 15.48 -23.01
C GLU A 21 13.93 16.15 -22.10
N SER A 22 12.74 15.55 -21.97
CA SER A 22 11.67 16.02 -21.08
C SER A 22 12.03 16.00 -19.60
N TYR A 23 13.16 15.37 -19.21
CA TYR A 23 13.66 15.31 -17.84
C TYR A 23 14.89 16.20 -17.59
N LYS A 24 15.32 16.98 -18.58
CA LYS A 24 16.56 17.79 -18.49
C LYS A 24 16.60 18.71 -17.27
N ASP A 25 15.47 19.32 -16.92
CA ASP A 25 15.33 20.25 -15.81
C ASP A 25 14.94 19.55 -14.49
N ALA A 26 14.92 18.20 -14.47
CA ALA A 26 14.54 17.45 -13.28
C ALA A 26 15.50 17.69 -12.11
N GLU A 27 14.96 18.05 -10.96
CA GLU A 27 15.69 18.06 -9.69
C GLU A 27 15.67 16.64 -9.09
N ILE A 28 16.77 15.89 -9.23
CA ILE A 28 16.87 14.52 -8.77
C ILE A 28 17.19 14.50 -7.27
N LYS A 29 16.39 13.75 -6.51
CA LYS A 29 16.54 13.63 -5.05
C LYS A 29 16.68 12.17 -4.64
N LEU A 30 17.65 11.92 -3.73
CA LEU A 30 17.72 10.70 -2.96
C LEU A 30 16.98 10.91 -1.64
N GLN A 31 16.21 9.92 -1.23
CA GLN A 31 15.49 9.96 0.05
C GLN A 31 15.45 8.57 0.68
N GLU A 32 15.61 8.52 1.99
CA GLU A 32 15.34 7.31 2.75
C GLU A 32 13.81 7.15 2.93
N VAL A 33 13.29 5.98 2.67
CA VAL A 33 11.88 5.64 2.80
C VAL A 33 11.76 4.48 3.78
N VAL A 34 11.07 4.70 4.87
CA VAL A 34 10.73 3.65 5.84
C VAL A 34 9.48 2.91 5.36
N LYS A 35 9.63 1.63 5.09
CA LYS A 35 8.56 0.71 4.69
C LYS A 35 7.98 0.01 5.91
N ASN A 36 6.99 -0.87 5.69
CA ASN A 36 6.43 -1.71 6.73
C ASN A 36 7.53 -2.48 7.46
N ASN A 37 7.35 -2.68 8.75
CA ASN A 37 8.27 -3.42 9.63
C ASN A 37 9.69 -2.80 9.70
N GLY A 38 9.78 -1.48 9.63
CA GLY A 38 11.04 -0.75 9.77
C GLY A 38 12.04 -0.93 8.64
N LEU A 39 11.66 -1.55 7.52
CA LEU A 39 12.56 -1.71 6.38
C LEU A 39 12.90 -0.35 5.77
N LYS A 40 14.18 0.03 5.82
CA LYS A 40 14.70 1.28 5.23
C LYS A 40 15.23 1.01 3.82
N LEU A 41 14.71 1.74 2.86
CA LEU A 41 15.14 1.70 1.46
C LEU A 41 15.55 3.10 1.00
N THR A 42 16.54 3.17 0.13
CA THR A 42 16.89 4.43 -0.52
C THR A 42 16.19 4.54 -1.86
N GLY A 43 15.35 5.56 -1.98
CA GLY A 43 14.62 5.89 -3.19
C GLY A 43 15.25 7.04 -3.94
N ILE A 44 15.19 6.99 -5.27
CA ILE A 44 15.48 8.13 -6.14
C ILE A 44 14.17 8.63 -6.76
N THR A 45 13.95 9.94 -6.71
CA THR A 45 12.81 10.61 -7.34
C THR A 45 13.30 11.54 -8.43
N ILE A 46 12.70 11.44 -9.61
CA ILE A 46 13.06 12.18 -10.81
C ILE A 46 11.76 12.78 -11.39
N PRO A 47 11.43 14.03 -11.05
CA PRO A 47 10.21 14.68 -11.52
C PRO A 47 10.27 14.98 -13.03
N LYS A 48 9.12 14.92 -13.71
CA LYS A 48 8.95 15.36 -15.09
C LYS A 48 8.03 16.57 -15.10
N GLY A 49 8.60 17.74 -15.37
CA GLY A 49 7.83 18.99 -15.31
C GLY A 49 7.22 19.26 -13.92
N ASN A 50 5.96 19.71 -13.88
CA ASN A 50 5.22 20.08 -12.66
C ASN A 50 4.36 18.92 -12.12
N GLN A 51 4.85 17.68 -12.16
CA GLN A 51 4.10 16.52 -11.64
C GLN A 51 3.83 16.65 -10.14
N ARG A 52 2.60 16.31 -9.72
CA ARG A 52 2.21 16.20 -8.31
C ARG A 52 2.66 14.87 -7.71
N THR A 53 2.55 13.81 -8.49
CA THR A 53 2.94 12.45 -8.10
C THR A 53 4.21 12.05 -8.84
N VAL A 54 5.29 11.86 -8.10
CA VAL A 54 6.59 11.44 -8.68
C VAL A 54 6.88 10.00 -8.25
N PRO A 55 7.00 9.06 -9.19
CA PRO A 55 7.38 7.69 -8.86
C PRO A 55 8.75 7.63 -8.19
N THR A 56 8.88 6.79 -7.18
CA THR A 56 10.15 6.51 -6.50
C THR A 56 10.70 5.18 -6.99
N VAL A 57 11.93 5.19 -7.50
CA VAL A 57 12.68 3.97 -7.84
C VAL A 57 13.59 3.61 -6.66
N TYR A 58 13.52 2.37 -6.16
CA TYR A 58 14.34 1.92 -5.02
C TYR A 58 15.67 1.36 -5.51
N LEU A 59 16.77 1.91 -4.98
CA LEU A 59 18.13 1.60 -5.44
C LEU A 59 18.75 0.38 -4.76
N ASP A 60 18.18 -0.09 -3.64
CA ASP A 60 18.76 -1.18 -2.83
C ASP A 60 18.89 -2.49 -3.61
N SER A 61 17.87 -2.85 -4.39
CA SER A 61 17.90 -4.04 -5.24
C SER A 61 18.93 -3.91 -6.39
N LEU A 62 19.09 -2.71 -6.92
CA LEU A 62 20.07 -2.43 -7.98
C LEU A 62 21.49 -2.46 -7.45
N TYR A 63 21.72 -1.97 -6.21
CA TYR A 63 23.00 -2.11 -5.55
C TYR A 63 23.39 -3.59 -5.35
N GLN A 64 22.44 -4.46 -5.00
CA GLN A 64 22.70 -5.90 -4.94
C GLN A 64 23.11 -6.48 -6.29
N LYS A 65 22.46 -6.06 -7.39
CA LYS A 65 22.85 -6.48 -8.74
C LYS A 65 24.26 -6.01 -9.09
N TYR A 66 24.62 -4.76 -8.72
CA TYR A 66 25.96 -4.22 -8.91
C TYR A 66 27.02 -5.01 -8.12
N VAL A 67 26.78 -5.30 -6.85
CA VAL A 67 27.69 -6.12 -6.02
C VAL A 67 27.87 -7.53 -6.60
N ASN A 68 26.82 -8.06 -7.22
CA ASN A 68 26.83 -9.38 -7.91
C ASN A 68 27.43 -9.32 -9.33
N GLY A 69 28.07 -8.20 -9.71
CA GLY A 69 28.85 -8.08 -10.94
C GLY A 69 28.15 -7.39 -12.12
N LYS A 70 26.93 -6.83 -11.92
CA LYS A 70 26.33 -5.98 -12.96
C LYS A 70 27.12 -4.67 -13.05
N ASP A 71 27.36 -4.21 -14.26
CA ASP A 71 28.02 -2.93 -14.51
C ASP A 71 27.22 -1.74 -13.95
N ALA A 72 27.92 -0.71 -13.46
CA ALA A 72 27.30 0.44 -12.83
C ALA A 72 26.43 1.25 -13.81
N ASP A 73 26.94 1.50 -15.04
CA ASP A 73 26.21 2.22 -16.08
C ASP A 73 24.96 1.47 -16.51
N SER A 74 25.04 0.14 -16.58
CA SER A 74 23.87 -0.71 -16.83
C SER A 74 22.82 -0.59 -15.71
N CYS A 75 23.24 -0.39 -14.45
CA CYS A 75 22.30 -0.14 -13.34
C CYS A 75 21.68 1.27 -13.44
N VAL A 76 22.42 2.27 -13.90
CA VAL A 76 21.88 3.61 -14.18
C VAL A 76 20.80 3.55 -15.27
N GLY A 77 21.08 2.81 -16.36
CA GLY A 77 20.07 2.54 -17.42
C GLY A 77 18.78 1.89 -16.88
N ASP A 78 18.92 0.85 -16.03
CA ASP A 78 17.75 0.23 -15.39
C ASP A 78 16.90 1.24 -14.60
N VAL A 79 17.53 2.20 -13.90
CA VAL A 79 16.80 3.24 -13.15
C VAL A 79 16.02 4.14 -14.10
N ALA A 80 16.62 4.55 -15.22
CA ALA A 80 15.96 5.37 -16.22
C ALA A 80 14.75 4.63 -16.83
N ASP A 81 14.93 3.36 -17.21
CA ASP A 81 13.86 2.52 -17.75
C ASP A 81 12.70 2.36 -16.76
N MET A 82 13.00 2.00 -15.49
CA MET A 82 11.99 1.89 -14.43
C MET A 82 11.24 3.21 -14.21
N ARG A 83 11.96 4.35 -14.30
CA ARG A 83 11.33 5.67 -14.15
C ARG A 83 10.41 5.99 -15.32
N ILE A 84 10.81 5.66 -16.55
CA ILE A 84 9.99 5.85 -17.76
C ILE A 84 8.74 4.97 -17.69
N GLU A 85 8.89 3.68 -17.39
CA GLU A 85 7.76 2.75 -17.26
C GLU A 85 6.75 3.16 -16.17
N ALA A 86 7.25 3.75 -15.09
CA ALA A 86 6.39 4.24 -14.02
C ALA A 86 5.67 5.56 -14.36
N GLN A 87 6.04 6.23 -15.45
CA GLN A 87 5.47 7.53 -15.85
C GLN A 87 3.97 7.44 -16.15
N ASP A 88 3.55 6.46 -16.92
CA ASP A 88 2.14 6.29 -17.30
C ASP A 88 1.24 6.05 -16.09
N LYS A 89 1.76 5.32 -15.08
CA LYS A 89 1.06 5.09 -13.81
C LYS A 89 0.92 6.38 -13.00
N ALA A 90 1.96 7.20 -12.96
CA ALA A 90 1.94 8.48 -12.25
C ALA A 90 0.99 9.48 -12.92
N GLU A 91 1.04 9.61 -14.24
CA GLU A 91 0.11 10.47 -14.99
C GLU A 91 -1.34 10.04 -14.82
N PHE A 92 -1.59 8.72 -14.78
CA PHE A 92 -2.91 8.19 -14.50
C PHE A 92 -3.42 8.57 -13.10
N ILE A 93 -2.56 8.56 -12.08
CA ILE A 93 -2.92 8.99 -10.72
C ILE A 93 -3.19 10.50 -10.72
N ASP A 94 -2.31 11.31 -11.31
CA ASP A 94 -2.44 12.78 -11.35
C ASP A 94 -3.71 13.27 -12.06
N MET A 95 -4.15 12.60 -13.12
CA MET A 95 -5.39 12.92 -13.83
C MET A 95 -6.66 12.60 -13.04
N GLY A 96 -6.57 11.75 -12.04
CA GLY A 96 -7.71 11.25 -11.28
C GLY A 96 -7.73 11.62 -9.81
N VAL A 97 -6.75 12.40 -9.32
CA VAL A 97 -6.72 12.81 -7.90
C VAL A 97 -7.85 13.82 -7.67
N PRO A 98 -8.93 13.42 -6.95
CA PRO A 98 -9.92 14.38 -6.51
C PRO A 98 -9.27 15.34 -5.51
N ASP A 99 -9.98 16.39 -5.17
CA ASP A 99 -9.55 17.32 -4.13
C ASP A 99 -9.39 16.57 -2.79
N ILE A 100 -8.15 16.16 -2.49
CA ILE A 100 -7.82 15.38 -1.31
C ILE A 100 -8.13 16.13 -0.01
N PHE A 101 -8.25 17.45 -0.07
CA PHE A 101 -8.57 18.29 1.08
C PHE A 101 -10.07 18.37 1.38
N ASP A 102 -10.93 17.84 0.49
CA ASP A 102 -12.36 17.75 0.71
C ASP A 102 -12.69 16.41 1.40
N TYR A 103 -12.89 16.45 2.73
CA TYR A 103 -13.16 15.25 3.53
C TYR A 103 -14.41 14.50 3.07
N GLU A 104 -15.49 15.20 2.71
CA GLU A 104 -16.74 14.57 2.27
C GLU A 104 -16.56 13.72 1.00
N LYS A 105 -15.62 14.09 0.13
CA LYS A 105 -15.26 13.30 -1.04
C LYS A 105 -14.31 12.15 -0.74
N MET A 106 -13.62 12.19 0.42
CA MET A 106 -12.60 11.22 0.80
C MET A 106 -13.11 10.17 1.78
N LYS A 107 -14.08 10.45 2.63
CA LYS A 107 -14.52 9.57 3.72
C LYS A 107 -14.93 8.17 3.24
N ASP A 108 -15.66 8.05 2.13
CA ASP A 108 -16.08 6.76 1.58
C ASP A 108 -14.92 5.98 0.90
N LYS A 109 -13.78 6.64 0.73
CA LYS A 109 -12.54 6.05 0.19
C LYS A 109 -11.54 5.69 1.27
N LEU A 110 -11.85 5.99 2.52
CA LEU A 110 -11.01 5.62 3.65
C LEU A 110 -10.89 4.10 3.76
N GLN A 111 -9.77 3.65 4.26
CA GLN A 111 -9.44 2.25 4.49
C GLN A 111 -8.63 2.12 5.77
N VAL A 112 -8.96 1.13 6.59
CA VAL A 112 -8.18 0.77 7.77
C VAL A 112 -7.06 -0.19 7.37
N ARG A 113 -5.87 0.03 7.90
CA ARG A 113 -4.71 -0.84 7.74
C ARG A 113 -4.11 -1.15 9.10
N ILE A 114 -3.70 -2.38 9.32
CA ILE A 114 -3.11 -2.84 10.57
C ILE A 114 -1.62 -3.11 10.36
N CYS A 115 -0.82 -2.77 11.35
CA CYS A 115 0.59 -3.13 11.40
C CYS A 115 1.04 -3.36 12.85
N ASP A 116 2.15 -4.06 13.02
CA ASP A 116 2.84 -4.16 14.29
C ASP A 116 3.33 -2.77 14.74
N ARG A 117 3.11 -2.43 16.02
CA ARG A 117 3.43 -1.10 16.58
C ARG A 117 4.93 -0.86 16.62
N GLU A 118 5.69 -1.77 17.24
CA GLU A 118 7.12 -1.57 17.49
C GLU A 118 7.91 -1.46 16.18
N TRP A 119 7.57 -2.28 15.20
CA TRP A 119 8.29 -2.32 13.92
C TRP A 119 7.91 -1.17 12.97
N ASN A 120 6.86 -0.42 13.29
CA ASN A 120 6.37 0.66 12.42
C ASN A 120 6.36 2.05 13.08
N GLU A 121 6.88 2.21 14.29
CA GLU A 121 6.85 3.46 15.06
C GLU A 121 7.36 4.66 14.24
N GLU A 122 8.56 4.55 13.65
CA GLU A 122 9.15 5.62 12.83
C GLU A 122 8.29 5.96 11.61
N ARG A 123 7.71 4.93 10.97
CA ARG A 123 6.87 5.09 9.78
C ARG A 123 5.53 5.76 10.09
N LEU A 124 5.01 5.54 11.29
CA LEU A 124 3.69 6.01 11.72
C LEU A 124 3.74 7.32 12.50
N ALA A 125 4.90 7.86 12.79
CA ALA A 125 5.08 9.03 13.66
C ALA A 125 4.26 10.28 13.24
N ASP A 126 3.97 10.44 11.95
CA ASP A 126 3.18 11.55 11.39
C ASP A 126 1.77 11.11 10.92
N LYS A 127 1.36 9.89 11.19
CA LYS A 127 0.08 9.33 10.73
C LYS A 127 -0.97 9.38 11.85
N VAL A 128 -2.23 9.35 11.44
CA VAL A 128 -3.34 9.11 12.36
C VAL A 128 -3.36 7.62 12.66
N VAL A 129 -3.22 7.27 13.93
CA VAL A 129 -3.21 5.87 14.42
C VAL A 129 -4.19 5.67 15.56
N THR A 130 -4.69 4.45 15.68
CA THR A 130 -5.49 3.98 16.82
C THR A 130 -4.87 2.68 17.35
N GLU A 131 -4.64 2.64 18.64
CA GLU A 131 -3.99 1.50 19.31
C GLU A 131 -4.94 0.33 19.53
N HIS A 132 -4.50 -0.88 19.19
CA HIS A 132 -5.23 -2.14 19.39
C HIS A 132 -4.29 -3.24 19.94
N GLY A 133 -4.04 -3.23 21.24
CA GLY A 133 -3.08 -4.15 21.87
C GLY A 133 -1.66 -3.92 21.33
N ASP A 134 -1.06 -4.95 20.74
CA ASP A 134 0.29 -4.89 20.16
C ASP A 134 0.29 -4.33 18.72
N PHE A 135 -0.89 -4.05 18.15
CA PHE A 135 -1.05 -3.53 16.79
C PHE A 135 -1.51 -2.09 16.80
N ASP A 136 -1.18 -1.38 15.74
CA ASP A 136 -1.76 -0.10 15.40
C ASP A 136 -2.61 -0.22 14.14
N ALA A 137 -3.80 0.40 14.19
CA ALA A 137 -4.58 0.70 13.01
C ALA A 137 -4.20 2.09 12.52
N TYR A 138 -3.87 2.23 11.23
CA TYR A 138 -3.68 3.50 10.56
C TYR A 138 -4.57 3.58 9.33
N TYR A 139 -4.78 4.78 8.83
CA TYR A 139 -5.80 5.04 7.81
C TYR A 139 -5.16 5.49 6.51
N ALA A 140 -5.78 5.12 5.39
CA ALA A 140 -5.37 5.57 4.07
C ALA A 140 -6.59 5.90 3.22
N VAL A 141 -6.45 6.84 2.29
CA VAL A 141 -7.45 7.13 1.27
C VAL A 141 -7.09 6.35 0.01
N ASN A 142 -7.98 5.54 -0.50
CA ASN A 142 -7.84 4.91 -1.81
C ASN A 142 -8.25 5.91 -2.88
N LEU A 143 -7.28 6.39 -3.67
CA LEU A 143 -7.52 7.40 -4.70
C LEU A 143 -8.05 6.79 -5.98
N LYS A 144 -7.47 5.68 -6.41
CA LYS A 144 -7.81 5.02 -7.65
C LYS A 144 -7.41 3.54 -7.63
N GLU A 145 -8.26 2.73 -8.21
CA GLU A 145 -8.03 1.30 -8.41
C GLU A 145 -8.08 0.98 -9.91
N ASN A 146 -7.15 0.19 -10.39
CA ASN A 146 -7.16 -0.38 -11.74
C ASN A 146 -6.43 -1.73 -11.75
N GLU A 147 -6.37 -2.38 -12.91
CA GLU A 147 -5.67 -3.66 -13.13
C GLU A 147 -4.18 -3.64 -12.71
N ASN A 148 -3.57 -2.45 -12.63
CA ASN A 148 -2.17 -2.27 -12.25
C ASN A 148 -1.95 -2.01 -10.75
N GLY A 149 -3.01 -1.93 -9.95
CA GLY A 149 -2.95 -1.74 -8.50
C GLY A 149 -3.81 -0.60 -7.96
N ILE A 150 -3.63 -0.33 -6.67
CA ILE A 150 -4.34 0.73 -5.94
C ILE A 150 -3.36 1.84 -5.57
N GLY A 151 -3.67 3.05 -6.03
CA GLY A 151 -3.06 4.26 -5.51
C GLY A 151 -3.71 4.68 -4.21
N SER A 152 -2.95 4.79 -3.12
CA SER A 152 -3.46 5.24 -1.83
C SER A 152 -2.51 6.20 -1.15
N ILE A 153 -3.07 7.13 -0.36
CA ILE A 153 -2.33 8.09 0.44
C ILE A 153 -2.64 7.84 1.91
N PRO A 154 -1.61 7.65 2.78
CA PRO A 154 -1.83 7.55 4.21
C PRO A 154 -2.40 8.85 4.77
N VAL A 155 -3.33 8.75 5.71
CA VAL A 155 -3.88 9.91 6.43
C VAL A 155 -2.86 10.36 7.47
N THR A 156 -2.28 11.53 7.24
CA THR A 156 -1.36 12.18 8.17
C THR A 156 -2.11 13.04 9.18
N ILE A 157 -1.47 13.34 10.30
CA ILE A 157 -1.98 14.32 11.29
C ILE A 157 -2.22 15.69 10.62
N SER A 158 -1.34 16.09 9.69
CA SER A 158 -1.51 17.34 8.94
C SER A 158 -2.77 17.30 8.07
N LEU A 159 -3.03 16.21 7.36
CA LEU A 159 -4.21 16.06 6.51
C LEU A 159 -5.51 16.02 7.34
N MET A 160 -5.49 15.31 8.49
CA MET A 160 -6.60 15.32 9.44
C MET A 160 -6.94 16.73 9.94
N ASN A 161 -5.91 17.50 10.28
CA ASN A 161 -6.10 18.90 10.73
C ASN A 161 -6.68 19.78 9.61
N GLU A 162 -6.25 19.60 8.35
CA GLU A 162 -6.78 20.31 7.19
C GLU A 162 -8.25 19.96 6.93
N TRP A 163 -8.62 18.71 7.15
CA TRP A 163 -10.02 18.25 7.09
C TRP A 163 -10.88 18.79 8.23
N GLY A 164 -10.27 19.20 9.35
CA GLY A 164 -11.00 19.68 10.53
C GLY A 164 -11.82 18.59 11.25
N VAL A 165 -11.40 17.34 11.14
CA VAL A 165 -12.06 16.17 11.77
C VAL A 165 -11.19 15.55 12.85
N SER A 166 -11.78 14.75 13.75
CA SER A 166 -11.04 14.03 14.78
C SER A 166 -10.54 12.66 14.29
N ALA A 167 -9.59 12.08 15.02
CA ALA A 167 -9.12 10.72 14.75
C ALA A 167 -10.23 9.68 14.90
N GLU A 168 -11.14 9.87 15.87
CA GLU A 168 -12.30 9.00 16.11
C GLU A 168 -13.29 9.07 14.93
N GLN A 169 -13.47 10.25 14.32
CA GLN A 169 -14.30 10.40 13.14
C GLN A 169 -13.69 9.64 11.95
N ILE A 170 -12.38 9.79 11.73
CA ILE A 170 -11.66 9.05 10.67
C ILE A 170 -11.77 7.56 10.89
N GLN A 171 -11.60 7.06 12.13
CA GLN A 171 -11.74 5.66 12.47
C GLN A 171 -13.15 5.15 12.13
N THR A 172 -14.18 5.88 12.57
CA THR A 172 -15.58 5.50 12.36
C THR A 172 -15.91 5.42 10.87
N ASP A 173 -15.54 6.45 10.11
CA ASP A 173 -15.82 6.51 8.67
C ASP A 173 -15.02 5.47 7.88
N ALA A 174 -13.76 5.22 8.27
CA ALA A 174 -12.93 4.20 7.64
C ALA A 174 -13.47 2.78 7.89
N MET A 175 -13.95 2.49 9.10
CA MET A 175 -14.59 1.20 9.41
C MET A 175 -15.89 1.01 8.63
N ALA A 176 -16.71 2.05 8.53
CA ALA A 176 -17.93 2.03 7.73
C ALA A 176 -17.61 1.83 6.23
N ALA A 177 -16.60 2.52 5.71
CA ALA A 177 -16.15 2.37 4.32
C ALA A 177 -15.62 0.95 4.05
N ASP A 178 -14.91 0.34 4.99
CA ASP A 178 -14.45 -1.05 4.87
C ASP A 178 -15.60 -2.06 4.86
N GLN A 179 -16.64 -1.87 5.70
CA GLN A 179 -17.86 -2.68 5.67
C GLN A 179 -18.60 -2.55 4.32
N ASN A 180 -18.72 -1.33 3.82
CA ASN A 180 -19.40 -1.05 2.55
C ASN A 180 -18.71 -1.70 1.34
N ARG A 181 -17.41 -2.06 1.45
CA ARG A 181 -16.71 -2.86 0.44
C ARG A 181 -17.09 -4.34 0.46
N GLY A 182 -17.93 -4.73 1.40
CA GLY A 182 -18.37 -6.11 1.59
C GLY A 182 -17.35 -6.93 2.38
N VAL A 183 -17.88 -7.81 3.22
CA VAL A 183 -17.07 -8.73 4.03
C VAL A 183 -17.18 -10.12 3.43
N VAL A 184 -16.07 -10.79 3.25
CA VAL A 184 -15.99 -12.11 2.64
C VAL A 184 -15.20 -13.05 3.54
N LEU A 185 -15.83 -14.15 3.94
CA LEU A 185 -15.17 -15.29 4.59
C LEU A 185 -15.18 -16.45 3.60
N MET A 186 -14.04 -17.02 3.30
CA MET A 186 -13.92 -18.11 2.33
C MET A 186 -13.00 -19.21 2.81
N ASP A 187 -13.22 -20.44 2.34
CA ASP A 187 -12.29 -21.54 2.57
C ASP A 187 -10.96 -21.25 1.85
N MET A 188 -9.84 -21.49 2.55
CA MET A 188 -8.50 -21.21 2.02
C MET A 188 -8.15 -22.08 0.81
N ASN A 189 -8.60 -23.35 0.79
CA ASN A 189 -8.31 -24.24 -0.33
C ASN A 189 -9.09 -23.84 -1.57
N GLU A 190 -10.36 -23.41 -1.40
CA GLU A 190 -11.17 -22.88 -2.50
C GLU A 190 -10.60 -21.57 -3.03
N MET A 191 -10.09 -20.70 -2.16
CA MET A 191 -9.39 -19.48 -2.56
C MET A 191 -8.16 -19.81 -3.41
N VAL A 192 -7.31 -20.76 -2.99
CA VAL A 192 -6.12 -21.17 -3.75
C VAL A 192 -6.52 -21.80 -5.09
N LYS A 193 -7.54 -22.66 -5.11
CA LYS A 193 -8.06 -23.23 -6.37
C LYS A 193 -8.54 -22.15 -7.33
N SER A 194 -9.26 -21.13 -6.83
CA SER A 194 -9.74 -20.03 -7.65
C SER A 194 -8.61 -19.21 -8.28
N MET A 195 -7.49 -19.05 -7.57
CA MET A 195 -6.30 -18.37 -8.11
C MET A 195 -5.62 -19.15 -9.25
N ILE A 196 -5.68 -20.48 -9.20
CA ILE A 196 -5.01 -21.35 -10.19
C ILE A 196 -5.91 -21.61 -11.40
N PHE A 197 -7.18 -21.90 -11.18
CA PHE A 197 -8.10 -22.40 -12.20
C PHE A 197 -9.17 -21.38 -12.62
N GLY A 198 -9.19 -20.21 -11.96
CA GLY A 198 -10.25 -19.22 -12.11
C GLY A 198 -11.50 -19.56 -11.30
N GLY A 199 -12.46 -18.64 -11.31
CA GLY A 199 -13.69 -18.72 -10.52
C GLY A 199 -13.63 -17.83 -9.28
N GLU A 200 -14.77 -17.68 -8.62
CA GLU A 200 -14.87 -16.95 -7.35
C GLU A 200 -15.26 -17.92 -6.25
N PRO A 201 -14.51 -17.95 -5.13
CA PRO A 201 -14.89 -18.76 -3.96
C PRO A 201 -16.19 -18.24 -3.36
N GLU A 202 -16.97 -19.15 -2.80
CA GLU A 202 -18.19 -18.82 -2.08
C GLU A 202 -17.90 -17.98 -0.82
N ASN A 203 -18.75 -17.01 -0.55
CA ASN A 203 -18.71 -16.25 0.70
C ASN A 203 -19.48 -17.00 1.78
N LEU A 204 -18.77 -17.57 2.72
CA LEU A 204 -19.29 -18.41 3.79
C LEU A 204 -19.84 -17.62 4.99
N LEU A 205 -19.71 -16.31 5.02
CA LEU A 205 -20.03 -15.50 6.20
C LEU A 205 -21.48 -15.64 6.71
N HIS A 206 -22.38 -16.02 5.84
CA HIS A 206 -23.81 -16.23 6.18
C HIS A 206 -24.18 -17.71 6.30
N GLU A 207 -23.22 -18.60 6.16
CA GLU A 207 -23.41 -20.04 6.32
C GLU A 207 -23.18 -20.45 7.77
N LYS A 208 -23.78 -21.58 8.17
CA LYS A 208 -23.49 -22.21 9.45
C LYS A 208 -22.64 -23.46 9.20
N LEU A 209 -21.36 -23.34 9.47
CA LEU A 209 -20.40 -24.38 9.16
C LEU A 209 -20.29 -25.39 10.30
N ASP A 210 -20.21 -26.66 9.93
CA ASP A 210 -19.78 -27.73 10.85
C ASP A 210 -18.27 -27.88 10.76
N ILE A 211 -17.56 -27.12 11.60
CA ILE A 211 -16.09 -27.07 11.60
C ILE A 211 -15.46 -28.44 11.91
N GLU A 212 -16.14 -29.28 12.73
CA GLU A 212 -15.65 -30.61 13.08
C GLU A 212 -15.67 -31.56 11.88
N ALA A 213 -16.55 -31.29 10.91
CA ALA A 213 -16.65 -32.08 9.68
C ALA A 213 -15.64 -31.69 8.60
N ILE A 214 -14.96 -30.54 8.77
CA ILE A 214 -13.98 -30.01 7.78
C ILE A 214 -12.58 -30.51 8.13
N GLU A 215 -11.94 -31.19 7.20
CA GLU A 215 -10.55 -31.61 7.36
C GLU A 215 -9.60 -30.40 7.23
N ASN A 216 -8.83 -30.11 8.31
CA ASN A 216 -7.91 -28.97 8.39
C ASN A 216 -8.58 -27.61 8.05
N PRO A 217 -9.57 -27.16 8.85
CA PRO A 217 -10.32 -25.95 8.55
C PRO A 217 -9.40 -24.72 8.57
N MET A 218 -9.27 -24.06 7.44
CA MET A 218 -8.55 -22.79 7.28
C MET A 218 -9.41 -21.81 6.49
N PHE A 219 -9.63 -20.62 7.04
CA PHE A 219 -10.47 -19.60 6.42
C PHE A 219 -9.68 -18.32 6.17
N CYS A 220 -10.02 -17.63 5.11
CA CYS A 220 -9.53 -16.30 4.79
C CYS A 220 -10.66 -15.27 4.98
N LEU A 221 -10.44 -14.28 5.84
CA LEU A 221 -11.28 -13.11 5.96
C LEU A 221 -10.73 -11.98 5.09
N THR A 222 -11.55 -11.42 4.24
CA THR A 222 -11.17 -10.31 3.36
C THR A 222 -12.40 -9.48 2.96
N ASN A 223 -12.23 -8.54 2.05
CA ASN A 223 -13.32 -7.83 1.37
C ASN A 223 -13.43 -8.24 -0.10
N THR A 224 -14.38 -7.68 -0.83
CA THR A 224 -14.58 -7.98 -2.26
C THR A 224 -13.37 -7.58 -3.13
N GLN A 225 -12.51 -6.68 -2.63
CA GLN A 225 -11.25 -6.30 -3.28
C GLN A 225 -10.08 -7.25 -2.94
N LYS A 226 -10.31 -8.24 -2.09
CA LYS A 226 -9.31 -9.24 -1.60
C LYS A 226 -8.12 -8.60 -0.88
N MET A 227 -8.35 -7.51 -0.12
CA MET A 227 -7.31 -6.75 0.57
C MET A 227 -7.71 -6.32 1.97
N ASN A 228 -6.71 -6.16 2.84
CA ASN A 228 -6.82 -5.60 4.19
C ASN A 228 -7.89 -6.27 5.09
N GLY A 229 -8.16 -7.55 4.90
CA GLY A 229 -9.16 -8.28 5.68
C GLY A 229 -8.92 -8.29 7.19
N ALA A 230 -7.67 -8.17 7.63
CA ALA A 230 -7.32 -8.12 9.05
C ALA A 230 -8.00 -6.95 9.79
N SER A 231 -8.23 -5.80 9.14
CA SER A 231 -8.90 -4.65 9.72
C SER A 231 -10.37 -4.93 10.08
N LEU A 232 -11.01 -5.85 9.38
CA LEU A 232 -12.39 -6.26 9.65
C LEU A 232 -12.55 -6.92 11.02
N LEU A 233 -11.48 -7.55 11.54
CA LEU A 233 -11.48 -8.12 12.89
C LEU A 233 -11.51 -7.07 14.01
N LEU A 234 -11.26 -5.81 13.73
CA LEU A 234 -11.43 -4.73 14.71
C LEU A 234 -12.92 -4.45 15.00
N GLN A 235 -13.83 -4.88 14.14
CA GLN A 235 -15.25 -4.62 14.22
C GLN A 235 -15.97 -5.76 14.96
N GLU A 236 -16.68 -5.42 16.04
CA GLU A 236 -17.32 -6.41 16.92
C GLU A 236 -18.43 -7.21 16.23
N ASP A 237 -19.23 -6.53 15.40
CA ASP A 237 -20.31 -7.14 14.63
C ASP A 237 -19.78 -8.17 13.61
N ILE A 238 -18.65 -7.89 12.97
CA ILE A 238 -17.98 -8.83 12.05
C ILE A 238 -17.48 -10.05 12.83
N ARG A 239 -16.84 -9.83 14.00
CA ARG A 239 -16.40 -10.96 14.85
C ARG A 239 -17.58 -11.83 15.29
N LYS A 240 -18.74 -11.23 15.64
CA LYS A 240 -19.93 -11.98 15.97
C LYS A 240 -20.45 -12.81 14.80
N GLN A 241 -20.55 -12.23 13.60
CA GLN A 241 -20.96 -12.95 12.40
C GLN A 241 -20.04 -14.14 12.10
N ILE A 242 -18.71 -13.93 12.22
CA ILE A 242 -17.75 -15.02 12.06
C ILE A 242 -17.94 -16.10 13.13
N GLY A 243 -18.15 -15.72 14.39
CA GLY A 243 -18.43 -16.65 15.48
C GLY A 243 -19.69 -17.47 15.21
N GLU A 244 -20.78 -16.84 14.80
CA GLU A 244 -22.02 -17.53 14.43
C GLU A 244 -21.83 -18.49 13.24
N CYS A 245 -21.04 -18.08 12.23
CA CYS A 245 -20.69 -18.92 11.08
C CYS A 245 -19.87 -20.15 11.50
N LEU A 246 -18.87 -19.95 12.37
CA LEU A 246 -17.94 -21.01 12.82
C LEU A 246 -18.42 -21.78 14.05
N GLY A 247 -19.60 -21.50 14.57
CA GLY A 247 -20.24 -22.28 15.66
C GLY A 247 -19.67 -21.98 17.06
N SER A 248 -19.13 -20.76 17.29
CA SER A 248 -18.59 -20.30 18.58
C SER A 248 -19.43 -19.22 19.23
#